data_786218b21b908567c6979c2bad181ad6
#
_entry.id   786218b21b908567c6979c2bad181ad6
#
_cell.length_a   1.000
_cell.length_b   1.000
_cell.length_c   1.000
_cell.angle_alpha   90.00
_cell.angle_beta   90.00
_cell.angle_gamma   90.00
#
_symmetry.space_group_name_H-M   'P 1'
#
loop_
_entity.id
_entity.type
_entity.pdbx_description
1 polymer ?
#
loop_
_entity_poly.entity_id
_entity_poly.type
_entity_poly.pdbx_seq_one_letter_code
_entity_poly.pdbx_strand_id
1 'polypeptide(L)'
;MALRWWAEAWVDPKLYEKYSRQILFAGIGEAGQQRLLESTAVLVGCGALGTAVANLLVRGGLGRLRIIDRDFVEPSNLQRQTLYDEADARDALPKAIAAERKLRAINSSVVVEGIVADLTPKNIEEMLGGFPLILDGTDNFETRFLVNDAAMYLGIPWIYAAVVASYGLTMTVLPGETACLACLLPSQGGTGAGVEETCETVGVLGAAVGMIASLEAAEAMKLLIGQREALHGRLISVDVWSGHWQAIRVARNSDCRACARREFSYLEGDAQPHITMCGRDSVQIHECRRRLDLTELRRRLAPIAAEVRNNDFLLRFRV
;
A
#
# COMPACT_ATOMS: atom_id res chain seq x y z
N MET A 1 -1.23 21.00 -43.93
CA MET A 1 0.00 21.30 -43.12
C MET A 1 -0.17 20.69 -41.72
N ALA A 2 -0.50 19.38 -41.62
CA ALA A 2 -0.85 18.70 -40.34
C ALA A 2 -0.27 17.26 -40.19
N LEU A 3 0.83 16.93 -40.86
CA LEU A 3 1.34 15.54 -40.90
C LEU A 3 2.84 15.42 -40.57
N ARG A 4 3.43 16.34 -39.83
CA ARG A 4 4.87 16.30 -39.49
C ARG A 4 5.21 16.18 -38.01
N TRP A 5 4.26 15.89 -37.12
CA TRP A 5 4.48 15.82 -35.66
C TRP A 5 4.72 14.40 -35.13
N TRP A 6 4.65 13.37 -35.97
CA TRP A 6 4.68 11.96 -35.52
C TRP A 6 6.06 11.29 -35.61
N ALA A 7 7.09 11.98 -36.10
CA ALA A 7 8.40 11.36 -36.35
C ALA A 7 9.35 11.34 -35.14
N GLU A 8 8.99 11.95 -34.01
CA GLU A 8 9.78 11.98 -32.76
C GLU A 8 8.95 11.59 -31.53
N ALA A 9 7.84 10.88 -31.68
CA ALA A 9 7.05 10.43 -30.53
C ALA A 9 7.82 9.32 -29.79
N TRP A 10 8.27 9.61 -28.58
CA TRP A 10 8.97 8.68 -27.68
C TRP A 10 8.05 7.57 -27.15
N VAL A 11 6.75 7.71 -27.25
CA VAL A 11 5.72 6.76 -26.79
C VAL A 11 5.07 6.08 -27.98
N ASP A 12 4.85 4.76 -27.90
CA ASP A 12 4.05 4.01 -28.88
C ASP A 12 2.71 4.74 -29.15
N PRO A 13 2.28 4.93 -30.41
CA PRO A 13 1.03 5.64 -30.75
C PRO A 13 -0.21 5.11 -30.00
N LYS A 14 -0.31 3.80 -29.75
CA LYS A 14 -1.40 3.20 -28.98
C LYS A 14 -1.36 3.59 -27.50
N LEU A 15 -0.16 3.68 -26.92
CA LEU A 15 0.04 4.14 -25.55
C LEU A 15 -0.21 5.65 -25.46
N TYR A 16 0.21 6.42 -26.49
CA TYR A 16 -0.09 7.85 -26.54
C TYR A 16 -1.60 8.12 -26.53
N GLU A 17 -2.38 7.42 -27.34
CA GLU A 17 -3.84 7.56 -27.33
C GLU A 17 -4.43 7.28 -25.95
N LYS A 18 -4.00 6.19 -25.30
CA LYS A 18 -4.45 5.75 -23.98
C LYS A 18 -4.20 6.78 -22.89
N TYR A 19 -3.03 7.42 -22.91
CA TYR A 19 -2.61 8.39 -21.88
C TYR A 19 -2.66 9.84 -22.35
N SER A 20 -3.27 10.13 -23.50
CA SER A 20 -3.27 11.45 -24.15
C SER A 20 -3.70 12.59 -23.21
N ARG A 21 -4.71 12.37 -22.37
CA ARG A 21 -5.19 13.39 -21.41
C ARG A 21 -4.20 13.66 -20.28
N GLN A 22 -3.47 12.63 -19.84
CA GLN A 22 -2.42 12.76 -18.81
C GLN A 22 -1.17 13.42 -19.40
N ILE A 23 -0.81 13.08 -20.64
CA ILE A 23 0.32 13.68 -21.38
C ILE A 23 0.12 15.19 -21.59
N LEU A 24 -1.11 15.64 -21.84
CA LEU A 24 -1.42 17.07 -21.99
C LEU A 24 -1.23 17.90 -20.70
N PHE A 25 -1.21 17.25 -19.56
CA PHE A 25 -0.89 17.92 -18.31
C PHE A 25 0.60 18.23 -18.25
N ALA A 26 0.96 19.52 -18.23
CA ALA A 26 2.35 20.00 -18.32
C ALA A 26 3.29 19.45 -17.23
N GLY A 27 2.73 19.08 -16.04
CA GLY A 27 3.50 18.46 -14.97
C GLY A 27 3.95 17.03 -15.27
N ILE A 28 3.37 16.36 -16.28
CA ILE A 28 3.76 15.03 -16.73
C ILE A 28 4.40 15.09 -18.12
N GLY A 29 3.66 15.55 -19.13
CA GLY A 29 4.12 15.59 -20.51
C GLY A 29 4.44 14.20 -21.08
N GLU A 30 4.98 14.16 -22.29
CA GLU A 30 5.41 12.90 -22.94
C GLU A 30 6.57 12.24 -22.18
N ALA A 31 7.58 13.03 -21.80
CA ALA A 31 8.76 12.51 -21.11
C ALA A 31 8.42 11.95 -19.73
N GLY A 32 7.51 12.58 -18.98
CA GLY A 32 7.02 12.07 -17.69
C GLY A 32 6.22 10.79 -17.87
N GLN A 33 5.36 10.72 -18.88
CA GLN A 33 4.61 9.50 -19.18
C GLN A 33 5.52 8.32 -19.55
N GLN A 34 6.56 8.58 -20.34
CA GLN A 34 7.54 7.55 -20.69
C GLN A 34 8.27 7.03 -19.44
N ARG A 35 8.73 7.93 -18.56
CA ARG A 35 9.33 7.54 -17.28
C ARG A 35 8.39 6.73 -16.40
N LEU A 36 7.10 7.10 -16.36
CA LEU A 36 6.12 6.36 -15.58
C LEU A 36 5.91 4.94 -16.10
N LEU A 37 5.85 4.75 -17.43
CA LEU A 37 5.76 3.44 -18.08
C LEU A 37 6.98 2.54 -17.81
N GLU A 38 8.14 3.13 -17.56
CA GLU A 38 9.40 2.43 -17.24
C GLU A 38 9.58 2.24 -15.72
N SER A 39 8.77 2.92 -14.91
CA SER A 39 8.90 2.93 -13.45
C SER A 39 8.27 1.70 -12.79
N THR A 40 8.75 1.43 -11.59
CA THR A 40 8.27 0.33 -10.75
C THR A 40 7.98 0.84 -9.34
N ALA A 41 7.01 0.25 -8.65
CA ALA A 41 6.74 0.54 -7.25
C ALA A 41 6.28 -0.72 -6.51
N VAL A 42 6.44 -0.73 -5.19
CA VAL A 42 5.88 -1.76 -4.31
C VAL A 42 4.86 -1.14 -3.36
N LEU A 43 3.70 -1.75 -3.28
CA LEU A 43 2.59 -1.37 -2.40
C LEU A 43 2.47 -2.39 -1.27
N VAL A 44 2.56 -1.91 -0.06
CA VAL A 44 2.40 -2.70 1.17
C VAL A 44 1.00 -2.49 1.71
N GLY A 45 0.21 -3.56 1.70
CA GLY A 45 -1.21 -3.52 2.04
C GLY A 45 -2.10 -3.14 0.85
N CYS A 46 -3.15 -3.91 0.61
CA CYS A 46 -4.14 -3.68 -0.45
C CYS A 46 -5.56 -3.59 0.13
N GLY A 47 -5.66 -2.88 1.25
CA GLY A 47 -6.91 -2.51 1.90
C GLY A 47 -7.55 -1.28 1.26
N ALA A 48 -8.10 -0.41 2.09
CA ALA A 48 -8.82 0.79 1.64
C ALA A 48 -7.92 1.74 0.83
N LEU A 49 -6.80 2.18 1.41
CA LEU A 49 -5.84 3.05 0.73
C LEU A 49 -5.20 2.34 -0.46
N GLY A 50 -4.67 1.13 -0.23
CA GLY A 50 -3.91 0.42 -1.25
C GLY A 50 -4.72 0.13 -2.51
N THR A 51 -6.00 -0.24 -2.42
CA THR A 51 -6.85 -0.46 -3.61
C THR A 51 -7.03 0.82 -4.43
N ALA A 52 -7.21 1.97 -3.76
CA ALA A 52 -7.40 3.24 -4.44
C ALA A 52 -6.09 3.75 -5.09
N VAL A 53 -4.96 3.67 -4.38
CA VAL A 53 -3.63 4.03 -4.90
C VAL A 53 -3.24 3.15 -6.09
N ALA A 54 -3.38 1.83 -5.96
CA ALA A 54 -3.09 0.89 -7.04
C ALA A 54 -3.92 1.17 -8.30
N ASN A 55 -5.23 1.43 -8.13
CA ASN A 55 -6.12 1.77 -9.23
C ASN A 55 -5.66 3.04 -9.96
N LEU A 56 -5.30 4.10 -9.24
CA LEU A 56 -4.82 5.35 -9.82
C LEU A 56 -3.50 5.17 -10.57
N LEU A 57 -2.52 4.52 -9.98
CA LEU A 57 -1.19 4.34 -10.58
C LEU A 57 -1.23 3.42 -11.80
N VAL A 58 -1.99 2.31 -11.75
CA VAL A 58 -2.14 1.40 -12.88
C VAL A 58 -2.88 2.06 -14.03
N ARG A 59 -3.94 2.84 -13.77
CA ARG A 59 -4.61 3.64 -14.80
C ARG A 59 -3.70 4.72 -15.36
N GLY A 60 -2.85 5.33 -14.52
CA GLY A 60 -1.84 6.30 -14.94
C GLY A 60 -0.69 5.73 -15.77
N GLY A 61 -0.55 4.40 -15.84
CA GLY A 61 0.46 3.75 -16.67
C GLY A 61 1.79 3.51 -15.96
N LEU A 62 1.78 3.28 -14.65
CA LEU A 62 2.95 2.74 -13.94
C LEU A 62 3.37 1.41 -14.57
N GLY A 63 4.65 1.27 -14.96
CA GLY A 63 5.12 0.10 -15.70
C GLY A 63 4.97 -1.22 -14.94
N ARG A 64 5.33 -1.25 -13.65
CA ARG A 64 5.18 -2.43 -12.78
C ARG A 64 4.77 -2.05 -11.37
N LEU A 65 3.81 -2.79 -10.82
CA LEU A 65 3.37 -2.68 -9.43
C LEU A 65 3.42 -4.05 -8.75
N ARG A 66 4.21 -4.17 -7.67
CA ARG A 66 4.12 -5.28 -6.72
C ARG A 66 3.16 -4.91 -5.62
N ILE A 67 2.25 -5.82 -5.27
CA ILE A 67 1.26 -5.66 -4.19
C ILE A 67 1.49 -6.78 -3.18
N ILE A 68 1.73 -6.42 -1.93
CA ILE A 68 1.93 -7.37 -0.84
C ILE A 68 0.79 -7.21 0.15
N ASP A 69 -0.01 -8.25 0.31
CA ASP A 69 -1.12 -8.28 1.28
C ASP A 69 -1.41 -9.74 1.69
N ARG A 70 -1.60 -9.97 2.99
CA ARG A 70 -1.88 -11.29 3.55
C ARG A 70 -3.35 -11.63 3.64
N ASP A 71 -4.22 -10.62 3.62
CA ASP A 71 -5.63 -10.74 3.95
C ASP A 71 -6.48 -11.24 2.78
N PHE A 72 -7.73 -11.55 3.12
CA PHE A 72 -8.77 -11.98 2.18
C PHE A 72 -9.86 -10.91 2.07
N VAL A 73 -10.56 -10.92 0.92
CA VAL A 73 -11.68 -10.00 0.71
C VAL A 73 -12.87 -10.44 1.55
N GLU A 74 -13.46 -9.50 2.27
CA GLU A 74 -14.66 -9.70 3.08
C GLU A 74 -15.78 -8.72 2.68
N PRO A 75 -17.06 -9.05 2.92
CA PRO A 75 -18.17 -8.16 2.60
C PRO A 75 -18.06 -6.77 3.27
N SER A 76 -17.53 -6.70 4.48
CA SER A 76 -17.29 -5.47 5.23
C SER A 76 -16.24 -4.55 4.60
N ASN A 77 -15.45 -5.06 3.65
CA ASN A 77 -14.42 -4.30 2.94
C ASN A 77 -15.00 -3.49 1.77
N LEU A 78 -16.07 -3.97 1.14
CA LEU A 78 -16.57 -3.49 -0.16
C LEU A 78 -16.98 -2.02 -0.14
N GLN A 79 -17.40 -1.47 1.00
CA GLN A 79 -17.83 -0.08 1.12
C GLN A 79 -16.67 0.94 0.93
N ARG A 80 -15.39 0.49 1.00
CA ARG A 80 -14.22 1.37 0.90
C ARG A 80 -13.02 0.81 0.13
N GLN A 81 -12.99 -0.49 -0.16
CA GLN A 81 -11.91 -1.15 -0.91
C GLN A 81 -12.33 -1.30 -2.37
N THR A 82 -12.02 -0.29 -3.19
CA THR A 82 -12.64 0.00 -4.48
C THR A 82 -12.32 -0.99 -5.61
N LEU A 83 -11.35 -1.87 -5.45
CA LEU A 83 -11.00 -2.88 -6.45
C LEU A 83 -11.84 -4.16 -6.34
N TYR A 84 -12.46 -4.40 -5.18
CA TYR A 84 -13.15 -5.66 -4.90
C TYR A 84 -14.65 -5.56 -5.11
N ASP A 85 -15.26 -6.70 -5.45
CA ASP A 85 -16.69 -6.85 -5.59
C ASP A 85 -17.25 -8.01 -4.74
N GLU A 86 -18.58 -8.19 -4.80
CA GLU A 86 -19.28 -9.23 -4.04
C GLU A 86 -18.83 -10.65 -4.42
N ALA A 87 -18.37 -10.87 -5.66
CA ALA A 87 -17.85 -12.16 -6.08
C ALA A 87 -16.51 -12.48 -5.38
N ASP A 88 -15.62 -11.49 -5.30
CA ASP A 88 -14.33 -11.63 -4.61
C ASP A 88 -14.55 -11.95 -3.12
N ALA A 89 -15.51 -11.27 -2.48
CA ALA A 89 -15.85 -11.49 -1.07
C ALA A 89 -16.51 -12.86 -0.83
N ARG A 90 -17.44 -13.29 -1.71
CA ARG A 90 -18.09 -14.57 -1.63
C ARG A 90 -17.09 -15.72 -1.74
N ASP A 91 -16.14 -15.57 -2.68
CA ASP A 91 -15.13 -16.57 -2.97
C ASP A 91 -13.92 -16.48 -2.02
N ALA A 92 -13.94 -15.52 -1.08
CA ALA A 92 -12.88 -15.23 -0.12
C ALA A 92 -11.50 -15.20 -0.78
N LEU A 93 -11.36 -14.43 -1.87
CA LEU A 93 -10.10 -14.34 -2.58
C LEU A 93 -9.05 -13.56 -1.75
N PRO A 94 -7.76 -13.94 -1.80
CA PRO A 94 -6.70 -13.11 -1.26
C PRO A 94 -6.72 -11.71 -1.89
N LYS A 95 -6.62 -10.65 -1.08
CA LYS A 95 -6.66 -9.27 -1.55
C LYS A 95 -5.64 -8.99 -2.65
N ALA A 96 -4.39 -9.43 -2.48
CA ALA A 96 -3.33 -9.25 -3.47
C ALA A 96 -3.68 -9.90 -4.83
N ILE A 97 -4.27 -11.11 -4.82
CA ILE A 97 -4.64 -11.85 -6.04
C ILE A 97 -5.88 -11.23 -6.70
N ALA A 98 -6.90 -10.84 -5.92
CA ALA A 98 -8.07 -10.17 -6.45
C ALA A 98 -7.69 -8.83 -7.10
N ALA A 99 -6.84 -8.02 -6.42
CA ALA A 99 -6.32 -6.77 -6.96
C ALA A 99 -5.52 -6.99 -8.26
N GLU A 100 -4.61 -7.96 -8.30
CA GLU A 100 -3.84 -8.29 -9.51
C GLU A 100 -4.77 -8.57 -10.69
N ARG A 101 -5.78 -9.43 -10.52
CA ARG A 101 -6.75 -9.79 -11.58
C ARG A 101 -7.51 -8.57 -12.09
N LYS A 102 -8.04 -7.74 -11.17
CA LYS A 102 -8.80 -6.54 -11.53
C LYS A 102 -7.93 -5.50 -12.24
N LEU A 103 -6.74 -5.24 -11.72
CA LEU A 103 -5.81 -4.25 -12.27
C LEU A 103 -5.29 -4.65 -13.64
N ARG A 104 -4.99 -5.93 -13.88
CA ARG A 104 -4.66 -6.44 -15.22
C ARG A 104 -5.79 -6.29 -16.22
N ALA A 105 -7.05 -6.44 -15.79
CA ALA A 105 -8.20 -6.20 -16.63
C ALA A 105 -8.40 -4.70 -16.92
N ILE A 106 -8.05 -3.81 -15.99
CA ILE A 106 -8.10 -2.35 -16.16
C ILE A 106 -7.02 -1.87 -17.13
N ASN A 107 -5.80 -2.38 -16.99
CA ASN A 107 -4.67 -1.96 -17.82
C ASN A 107 -3.67 -3.11 -18.05
N SER A 108 -3.85 -3.80 -19.17
CA SER A 108 -3.01 -4.96 -19.55
C SER A 108 -1.57 -4.59 -19.92
N SER A 109 -1.26 -3.29 -20.09
CA SER A 109 0.11 -2.82 -20.37
C SER A 109 0.95 -2.71 -19.11
N VAL A 110 0.35 -2.80 -17.92
CA VAL A 110 1.04 -2.72 -16.62
C VAL A 110 1.29 -4.12 -16.08
N VAL A 111 2.52 -4.37 -15.63
CA VAL A 111 2.83 -5.63 -14.95
C VAL A 111 2.41 -5.51 -13.49
N VAL A 112 1.39 -6.26 -13.09
CA VAL A 112 0.93 -6.33 -11.69
C VAL A 112 1.29 -7.69 -11.12
N GLU A 113 1.92 -7.70 -9.95
CA GLU A 113 2.35 -8.89 -9.22
C GLU A 113 1.73 -8.88 -7.82
N GLY A 114 0.78 -9.77 -7.56
CA GLY A 114 0.13 -9.94 -6.26
C GLY A 114 0.84 -11.00 -5.42
N ILE A 115 1.32 -10.64 -4.24
CA ILE A 115 2.00 -11.54 -3.30
C ILE A 115 1.15 -11.67 -2.04
N VAL A 116 0.71 -12.89 -1.75
CA VAL A 116 0.00 -13.21 -0.51
C VAL A 116 1.02 -13.52 0.57
N ALA A 117 1.40 -12.50 1.31
CA ALA A 117 2.40 -12.63 2.37
C ALA A 117 2.20 -11.58 3.46
N ASP A 118 2.64 -11.95 4.65
CA ASP A 118 2.86 -11.00 5.75
C ASP A 118 4.26 -10.42 5.64
N LEU A 119 4.40 -9.10 5.83
CA LEU A 119 5.72 -8.49 5.94
C LEU A 119 6.27 -8.71 7.34
N THR A 120 7.46 -9.26 7.39
CA THR A 120 8.18 -9.58 8.61
C THR A 120 9.63 -9.10 8.50
N PRO A 121 10.36 -8.94 9.61
CA PRO A 121 11.79 -8.62 9.56
C PRO A 121 12.62 -9.59 8.71
N LYS A 122 12.15 -10.83 8.53
CA LYS A 122 12.88 -11.87 7.78
C LYS A 122 12.75 -11.77 6.27
N ASN A 123 11.66 -11.18 5.76
CA ASN A 123 11.38 -11.15 4.32
C ASN A 123 11.30 -9.74 3.74
N ILE A 124 11.25 -8.70 4.56
CA ILE A 124 10.97 -7.34 4.09
C ILE A 124 12.05 -6.82 3.13
N GLU A 125 13.33 -7.16 3.35
CA GLU A 125 14.41 -6.74 2.45
C GLU A 125 14.25 -7.36 1.05
N GLU A 126 13.88 -8.64 0.96
CA GLU A 126 13.61 -9.32 -0.31
C GLU A 126 12.35 -8.75 -0.99
N MET A 127 11.32 -8.48 -0.20
CA MET A 127 10.04 -8.00 -0.71
C MET A 127 10.09 -6.57 -1.24
N LEU A 128 10.87 -5.68 -0.62
CA LEU A 128 11.00 -4.27 -0.98
C LEU A 128 12.23 -3.96 -1.83
N GLY A 129 13.27 -4.80 -1.74
CA GLY A 129 14.53 -4.57 -2.43
C GLY A 129 14.40 -4.46 -3.95
N GLY A 130 15.12 -3.52 -4.54
CA GLY A 130 15.12 -3.27 -5.99
C GLY A 130 13.95 -2.41 -6.52
N PHE A 131 13.04 -1.97 -5.66
CA PHE A 131 12.01 -1.00 -6.02
C PHE A 131 12.45 0.43 -5.66
N PRO A 132 12.21 1.42 -6.54
CA PRO A 132 12.59 2.81 -6.29
C PRO A 132 11.61 3.54 -5.36
N LEU A 133 10.44 2.96 -5.05
CA LEU A 133 9.39 3.59 -4.26
C LEU A 133 8.55 2.56 -3.52
N ILE A 134 8.29 2.82 -2.24
CA ILE A 134 7.35 2.08 -1.39
C ILE A 134 6.10 2.94 -1.17
N LEU A 135 4.92 2.31 -1.26
CA LEU A 135 3.60 2.91 -1.02
C LEU A 135 2.95 2.27 0.20
N ASP A 136 2.33 3.08 1.06
CA ASP A 136 1.71 2.65 2.31
C ASP A 136 0.20 2.45 2.16
N GLY A 137 -0.23 1.20 2.02
CA GLY A 137 -1.64 0.79 2.11
C GLY A 137 -1.99 0.09 3.41
N THR A 138 -1.13 0.14 4.43
CA THR A 138 -1.28 -0.61 5.68
C THR A 138 -2.28 0.06 6.64
N ASP A 139 -2.75 -0.68 7.61
CA ASP A 139 -3.72 -0.23 8.63
C ASP A 139 -3.20 -0.33 10.08
N ASN A 140 -1.93 -0.72 10.27
CA ASN A 140 -1.35 -0.87 11.60
C ASN A 140 0.04 -0.25 11.71
N PHE A 141 0.36 0.25 12.89
CA PHE A 141 1.62 0.97 13.14
C PHE A 141 2.85 0.05 13.17
N GLU A 142 2.70 -1.21 13.55
CA GLU A 142 3.81 -2.16 13.58
C GLU A 142 4.40 -2.35 12.18
N THR A 143 3.56 -2.68 11.19
CA THR A 143 3.99 -2.78 9.80
C THR A 143 4.55 -1.46 9.28
N ARG A 144 3.93 -0.31 9.64
CA ARG A 144 4.43 1.02 9.24
C ARG A 144 5.82 1.32 9.78
N PHE A 145 6.09 1.00 11.04
CA PHE A 145 7.45 1.18 11.60
C PHE A 145 8.45 0.21 11.00
N LEU A 146 8.05 -1.02 10.70
CA LEU A 146 8.88 -1.98 9.99
C LEU A 146 9.22 -1.48 8.56
N VAL A 147 8.22 -0.95 7.83
CA VAL A 147 8.44 -0.32 6.51
C VAL A 147 9.33 0.92 6.63
N ASN A 148 9.13 1.76 7.66
CA ASN A 148 9.98 2.93 7.89
C ASN A 148 11.44 2.53 8.12
N ASP A 149 11.68 1.54 8.98
CA ASP A 149 13.04 1.07 9.28
C ASP A 149 13.69 0.46 8.03
N ALA A 150 12.95 -0.35 7.26
CA ALA A 150 13.42 -0.91 6.00
C ALA A 150 13.70 0.17 4.94
N ALA A 151 12.83 1.16 4.79
CA ALA A 151 13.02 2.29 3.87
C ALA A 151 14.28 3.09 4.22
N MET A 152 14.51 3.35 5.52
CA MET A 152 15.72 4.04 5.99
C MET A 152 16.98 3.20 5.80
N TYR A 153 16.90 1.88 6.04
CA TYR A 153 18.01 0.94 5.88
C TYR A 153 18.42 0.79 4.41
N LEU A 154 17.44 0.55 3.54
CA LEU A 154 17.64 0.33 2.10
C LEU A 154 17.83 1.62 1.30
N GLY A 155 17.55 2.79 1.90
CA GLY A 155 17.61 4.08 1.21
C GLY A 155 16.50 4.28 0.17
N ILE A 156 15.36 3.63 0.34
CA ILE A 156 14.23 3.69 -0.60
C ILE A 156 13.22 4.75 -0.14
N PRO A 157 12.86 5.72 -0.98
CA PRO A 157 11.73 6.64 -0.71
C PRO A 157 10.45 5.88 -0.43
N TRP A 158 9.63 6.37 0.51
CA TRP A 158 8.32 5.83 0.75
C TRP A 158 7.29 6.92 1.06
N ILE A 159 6.04 6.64 0.76
CA ILE A 159 4.96 7.57 1.02
C ILE A 159 4.10 6.97 2.12
N TYR A 160 4.13 7.60 3.29
CA TYR A 160 3.28 7.29 4.42
C TYR A 160 1.86 7.79 4.17
N ALA A 161 0.87 6.95 4.41
CA ALA A 161 -0.54 7.31 4.35
C ALA A 161 -1.33 6.60 5.46
N ALA A 162 -2.26 7.33 6.07
CA ALA A 162 -3.13 6.80 7.11
C ALA A 162 -4.51 7.46 7.05
N VAL A 163 -5.57 6.69 7.32
CA VAL A 163 -6.94 7.20 7.41
C VAL A 163 -7.66 6.51 8.57
N VAL A 164 -8.35 7.30 9.38
CA VAL A 164 -9.25 6.83 10.44
C VAL A 164 -10.45 7.76 10.52
N ALA A 165 -11.66 7.25 10.71
CA ALA A 165 -12.90 8.01 10.65
C ALA A 165 -13.02 8.85 9.35
N SER A 166 -13.09 10.17 9.47
CA SER A 166 -13.07 11.11 8.33
C SER A 166 -11.72 11.80 8.12
N TYR A 167 -10.75 11.46 8.93
CA TYR A 167 -9.44 12.09 9.01
C TYR A 167 -8.36 11.27 8.35
N GLY A 168 -7.45 11.92 7.64
CA GLY A 168 -6.32 11.26 7.00
C GLY A 168 -5.04 12.08 6.97
N LEU A 169 -3.94 11.38 6.87
CA LEU A 169 -2.57 11.90 6.83
C LEU A 169 -1.81 11.31 5.66
N THR A 170 -0.93 12.10 5.05
CA THR A 170 0.08 11.60 4.12
C THR A 170 1.36 12.43 4.16
N MET A 171 2.50 11.77 3.98
CA MET A 171 3.82 12.40 3.99
C MET A 171 4.80 11.62 3.13
N THR A 172 5.49 12.29 2.22
CA THR A 172 6.60 11.70 1.47
C THR A 172 7.86 11.69 2.32
N VAL A 173 8.43 10.50 2.50
CA VAL A 173 9.66 10.27 3.25
C VAL A 173 10.81 9.97 2.29
N LEU A 174 11.82 10.83 2.30
CA LEU A 174 13.04 10.70 1.53
C LEU A 174 14.21 10.38 2.49
N PRO A 175 14.77 9.16 2.46
CA PRO A 175 15.87 8.78 3.34
C PRO A 175 17.04 9.74 3.27
N GLY A 176 17.48 10.21 4.44
CA GLY A 176 18.58 11.19 4.54
C GLY A 176 18.18 12.65 4.37
N GLU A 177 17.01 12.95 3.78
CA GLU A 177 16.59 14.32 3.43
C GLU A 177 15.45 14.83 4.31
N THR A 178 14.37 14.06 4.45
CA THR A 178 13.18 14.49 5.20
C THR A 178 13.07 13.81 6.56
N ALA A 179 12.12 14.28 7.39
CA ALA A 179 11.70 13.53 8.56
C ALA A 179 11.14 12.17 8.16
N CYS A 180 11.38 11.14 8.96
CA CYS A 180 10.78 9.81 8.80
C CYS A 180 9.59 9.64 9.77
N LEU A 181 8.89 8.51 9.72
CA LEU A 181 7.77 8.23 10.61
C LEU A 181 8.18 8.26 12.11
N ALA A 182 9.38 7.77 12.45
CA ALA A 182 9.89 7.82 13.81
C ALA A 182 10.24 9.25 14.28
N CYS A 183 10.43 10.21 13.38
CA CYS A 183 10.50 11.64 13.75
C CYS A 183 9.12 12.22 14.08
N LEU A 184 8.09 11.78 13.36
CA LEU A 184 6.70 12.21 13.55
C LEU A 184 6.10 11.61 14.84
N LEU A 185 6.39 10.34 15.10
CA LEU A 185 5.85 9.55 16.21
C LEU A 185 6.98 8.94 17.07
N PRO A 186 7.69 9.74 17.85
CA PRO A 186 8.89 9.27 18.56
C PRO A 186 8.60 8.31 19.71
N SER A 187 7.39 8.29 20.25
CA SER A 187 7.03 7.57 21.48
C SER A 187 6.38 6.20 21.27
N GLN A 188 6.26 5.71 20.05
CA GLN A 188 5.62 4.41 19.76
C GLN A 188 6.55 3.19 20.02
N GLY A 189 7.60 3.35 20.83
CA GLY A 189 8.45 2.24 21.32
C GLY A 189 8.12 1.75 22.75
N GLY A 190 7.04 2.21 23.35
CA GLY A 190 6.67 1.82 24.72
C GLY A 190 5.16 1.90 24.92
N THR A 191 4.62 0.87 25.47
CA THR A 191 3.29 0.63 26.06
C THR A 191 2.52 1.88 26.51
N GLY A 192 2.23 2.80 25.63
CA GLY A 192 1.27 3.87 25.87
C GLY A 192 -0.13 3.25 25.81
N ALA A 193 -0.71 2.95 26.97
CA ALA A 193 -2.08 2.47 27.14
C ALA A 193 -3.10 3.58 26.81
N GLY A 194 -3.09 4.06 25.56
CA GLY A 194 -4.21 4.77 24.97
C GLY A 194 -4.91 3.78 24.04
N VAL A 195 -6.21 3.68 24.13
CA VAL A 195 -7.01 2.94 23.14
C VAL A 195 -6.72 3.60 21.81
N GLU A 196 -5.89 2.96 20.97
CA GLU A 196 -5.64 3.47 19.61
C GLU A 196 -6.98 3.40 18.86
N GLU A 197 -7.43 4.56 18.37
CA GLU A 197 -8.55 4.61 17.44
C GLU A 197 -8.14 3.91 16.16
N THR A 198 -8.76 2.78 15.86
CA THR A 198 -8.55 2.01 14.64
C THR A 198 -9.78 2.11 13.74
N CYS A 199 -9.62 1.76 12.46
CA CYS A 199 -10.75 1.68 11.54
C CYS A 199 -11.84 0.71 12.02
N GLU A 200 -11.51 -0.25 12.88
CA GLU A 200 -12.45 -1.21 13.47
C GLU A 200 -13.23 -0.61 14.66
N THR A 201 -12.62 0.29 15.43
CA THR A 201 -13.25 0.87 16.63
C THR A 201 -14.07 2.12 16.34
N VAL A 202 -13.62 3.00 15.44
CA VAL A 202 -14.27 4.27 15.11
C VAL A 202 -14.78 4.35 13.67
N GLY A 203 -14.50 3.33 12.86
CA GLY A 203 -14.91 3.28 11.46
C GLY A 203 -14.01 4.09 10.53
N VAL A 204 -14.36 4.12 9.24
CA VAL A 204 -13.63 4.89 8.21
C VAL A 204 -14.56 5.28 7.07
N LEU A 205 -14.51 6.55 6.70
CA LEU A 205 -15.25 7.12 5.59
C LEU A 205 -14.51 6.87 4.26
N GLY A 206 -15.14 6.18 3.29
CA GLY A 206 -14.53 5.88 1.99
C GLY A 206 -14.08 7.13 1.22
N ALA A 207 -14.77 8.28 1.39
CA ALA A 207 -14.36 9.54 0.79
C ALA A 207 -13.01 10.06 1.33
N ALA A 208 -12.74 9.87 2.63
CA ALA A 208 -11.45 10.23 3.23
C ALA A 208 -10.32 9.35 2.67
N VAL A 209 -10.60 8.05 2.51
CA VAL A 209 -9.68 7.11 1.85
C VAL A 209 -9.35 7.59 0.43
N GLY A 210 -10.36 7.91 -0.38
CA GLY A 210 -10.18 8.40 -1.77
C GLY A 210 -9.34 9.66 -1.85
N MET A 211 -9.54 10.61 -0.92
CA MET A 211 -8.77 11.85 -0.86
C MET A 211 -7.28 11.59 -0.57
N ILE A 212 -6.97 10.83 0.48
CA ILE A 212 -5.58 10.53 0.87
C ILE A 212 -4.88 9.68 -0.18
N ALA A 213 -5.55 8.66 -0.72
CA ALA A 213 -5.01 7.84 -1.80
C ALA A 213 -4.69 8.65 -3.06
N SER A 214 -5.49 9.67 -3.38
CA SER A 214 -5.23 10.58 -4.50
C SER A 214 -3.99 11.43 -4.28
N LEU A 215 -3.78 11.92 -3.07
CA LEU A 215 -2.57 12.67 -2.70
C LEU A 215 -1.33 11.76 -2.75
N GLU A 216 -1.41 10.56 -2.19
CA GLU A 216 -0.34 9.57 -2.21
C GLU A 216 0.04 9.19 -3.65
N ALA A 217 -0.95 8.91 -4.51
CA ALA A 217 -0.71 8.59 -5.91
C ALA A 217 -0.07 9.76 -6.68
N ALA A 218 -0.47 11.00 -6.40
CA ALA A 218 0.14 12.18 -7.00
C ALA A 218 1.61 12.36 -6.58
N GLU A 219 1.93 12.20 -5.30
CA GLU A 219 3.33 12.23 -4.81
C GLU A 219 4.16 11.08 -5.43
N ALA A 220 3.57 9.88 -5.54
CA ALA A 220 4.20 8.75 -6.20
C ALA A 220 4.55 9.06 -7.67
N MET A 221 3.62 9.61 -8.43
CA MET A 221 3.86 9.99 -9.82
C MET A 221 4.98 11.02 -9.92
N LYS A 222 5.00 12.06 -9.07
CA LYS A 222 6.07 13.08 -9.05
C LYS A 222 7.44 12.46 -8.82
N LEU A 223 7.56 11.55 -7.84
CA LEU A 223 8.82 10.85 -7.58
C LEU A 223 9.26 10.01 -8.77
N LEU A 224 8.36 9.20 -9.32
CA LEU A 224 8.63 8.24 -10.39
C LEU A 224 9.02 8.93 -11.71
N ILE A 225 8.46 10.12 -11.99
CA ILE A 225 8.82 10.90 -13.18
C ILE A 225 9.98 11.87 -12.94
N GLY A 226 10.53 11.94 -11.70
CA GLY A 226 11.68 12.76 -11.34
C GLY A 226 11.36 14.23 -11.03
N GLN A 227 10.11 14.57 -10.74
CA GLN A 227 9.64 15.93 -10.40
C GLN A 227 9.71 16.15 -8.87
N ARG A 228 10.91 16.01 -8.29
CA ARG A 228 11.09 16.07 -6.82
C ARG A 228 10.78 17.46 -6.24
N GLU A 229 11.01 18.53 -6.99
CA GLU A 229 10.72 19.91 -6.62
C GLU A 229 9.21 20.18 -6.50
N ALA A 230 8.36 19.34 -7.11
CA ALA A 230 6.91 19.44 -7.03
C ALA A 230 6.31 18.70 -5.81
N LEU A 231 7.13 18.00 -5.02
CA LEU A 231 6.68 17.30 -3.82
C LEU A 231 6.17 18.30 -2.77
N HIS A 232 5.18 17.88 -1.98
CA HIS A 232 4.64 18.71 -0.92
C HIS A 232 5.69 19.07 0.15
N GLY A 233 6.60 18.13 0.47
CA GLY A 233 7.63 18.30 1.49
C GLY A 233 7.08 18.57 2.89
N ARG A 234 5.83 18.18 3.15
CA ARG A 234 5.08 18.41 4.38
C ARG A 234 4.21 17.20 4.71
N LEU A 235 3.82 17.10 5.98
CA LEU A 235 2.71 16.25 6.37
C LEU A 235 1.41 16.94 5.99
N ILE A 236 0.64 16.33 5.11
CA ILE A 236 -0.71 16.78 4.77
C ILE A 236 -1.69 16.08 5.71
N SER A 237 -2.56 16.87 6.32
CA SER A 237 -3.62 16.44 7.22
C SER A 237 -4.95 16.94 6.69
N VAL A 238 -5.92 16.03 6.52
CA VAL A 238 -7.24 16.36 5.98
C VAL A 238 -8.31 15.71 6.83
N ASP A 239 -9.30 16.49 7.24
CA ASP A 239 -10.58 15.99 7.72
C ASP A 239 -11.66 16.31 6.68
N VAL A 240 -12.11 15.29 5.97
CA VAL A 240 -13.06 15.43 4.86
C VAL A 240 -14.45 15.83 5.34
N TRP A 241 -14.83 15.45 6.58
CA TRP A 241 -16.15 15.75 7.11
C TRP A 241 -16.30 17.22 7.51
N SER A 242 -15.29 17.77 8.18
CA SER A 242 -15.27 19.17 8.58
C SER A 242 -14.71 20.11 7.49
N GLY A 243 -14.12 19.58 6.43
CA GLY A 243 -13.44 20.34 5.38
C GLY A 243 -12.12 20.96 5.84
N HIS A 244 -11.54 20.45 6.92
CA HIS A 244 -10.30 20.99 7.47
C HIS A 244 -9.09 20.45 6.73
N TRP A 245 -8.17 21.34 6.35
CA TRP A 245 -6.95 21.00 5.63
C TRP A 245 -5.73 21.70 6.24
N GLN A 246 -4.67 20.95 6.49
CA GLN A 246 -3.42 21.49 7.01
C GLN A 246 -2.21 20.88 6.28
N ALA A 247 -1.19 21.73 6.07
CA ALA A 247 0.13 21.31 5.57
C ALA A 247 1.18 21.65 6.65
N ILE A 248 1.62 20.63 7.38
CA ILE A 248 2.43 20.76 8.59
C ILE A 248 3.90 20.45 8.23
N ARG A 249 4.81 21.34 8.61
CA ARG A 249 6.25 21.10 8.48
C ARG A 249 6.69 20.16 9.61
N VAL A 250 7.17 18.98 9.26
CA VAL A 250 7.78 18.04 10.20
C VAL A 250 9.30 18.18 10.11
N ALA A 251 9.93 18.62 11.20
CA ALA A 251 11.37 18.73 11.25
C ALA A 251 12.02 17.35 11.43
N ARG A 252 13.12 17.09 10.75
CA ARG A 252 13.95 15.92 11.00
C ARG A 252 14.56 16.04 12.40
N ASN A 253 14.36 15.00 13.22
CA ASN A 253 14.97 14.93 14.54
C ASN A 253 16.41 14.46 14.41
N SER A 254 17.37 15.26 14.88
CA SER A 254 18.82 14.94 14.87
C SER A 254 19.18 13.75 15.76
N ASP A 255 18.30 13.35 16.69
CA ASP A 255 18.45 12.20 17.58
C ASP A 255 17.43 11.09 17.29
N CYS A 256 16.84 11.09 16.11
CA CYS A 256 15.88 10.05 15.71
C CYS A 256 16.55 8.68 15.65
N ARG A 257 15.95 7.68 16.32
CA ARG A 257 16.48 6.31 16.31
C ARG A 257 16.70 5.76 14.90
N ALA A 258 15.72 5.92 14.00
CA ALA A 258 15.76 5.34 12.65
C ALA A 258 16.62 6.17 11.68
N CYS A 259 16.26 7.44 11.42
CA CYS A 259 16.89 8.20 10.34
C CYS A 259 18.19 8.93 10.73
N ALA A 260 18.48 9.08 12.05
CA ALA A 260 19.72 9.70 12.52
C ALA A 260 20.69 8.68 13.11
N ARG A 261 20.26 7.89 14.11
CA ARG A 261 21.12 6.91 14.78
C ARG A 261 21.24 5.58 14.03
N ARG A 262 20.36 5.32 13.05
CA ARG A 262 20.28 4.07 12.26
C ARG A 262 20.07 2.82 13.13
N GLU A 263 19.27 2.96 14.18
CA GLU A 263 18.80 1.89 15.05
C GLU A 263 17.46 1.39 14.53
N PHE A 264 17.46 0.18 13.96
CA PHE A 264 16.30 -0.38 13.24
C PHE A 264 15.64 -1.49 14.05
N SER A 265 15.10 -1.15 15.23
CA SER A 265 14.54 -2.09 16.19
C SER A 265 13.43 -2.99 15.64
N TYR A 266 12.67 -2.50 14.64
CA TYR A 266 11.64 -3.31 13.98
C TYR A 266 12.24 -4.31 12.98
N LEU A 267 13.37 -3.99 12.33
CA LEU A 267 14.09 -4.94 11.46
C LEU A 267 14.85 -5.99 12.27
N GLU A 268 15.38 -5.61 13.42
CA GLU A 268 16.15 -6.51 14.30
C GLU A 268 15.25 -7.49 15.07
N GLY A 269 13.92 -7.26 15.02
CA GLY A 269 12.95 -8.13 15.66
C GLY A 269 12.80 -7.92 17.16
N ASP A 270 13.39 -6.88 17.71
CA ASP A 270 13.28 -6.53 19.15
C ASP A 270 11.87 -6.02 19.49
N ALA A 271 11.18 -5.43 18.53
CA ALA A 271 9.75 -5.16 18.61
C ALA A 271 9.00 -6.44 18.21
N GLN A 272 8.66 -7.29 19.19
CA GLN A 272 7.90 -8.52 18.92
C GLN A 272 6.53 -8.18 18.32
N PRO A 273 6.15 -8.82 17.20
CA PRO A 273 4.80 -8.66 16.68
C PRO A 273 3.81 -9.20 17.71
N HIS A 274 2.92 -8.36 18.18
CA HIS A 274 1.74 -8.84 18.86
C HIS A 274 0.96 -9.66 17.83
N ILE A 275 0.60 -10.90 18.19
CA ILE A 275 -0.31 -11.72 17.39
C ILE A 275 -1.58 -10.90 17.23
N THR A 276 -1.76 -10.31 16.06
CA THR A 276 -2.96 -9.51 15.78
C THR A 276 -4.09 -10.51 15.63
N MET A 277 -4.96 -10.57 16.61
CA MET A 277 -6.24 -11.22 16.44
C MET A 277 -6.97 -10.44 15.35
N CYS A 278 -7.16 -11.04 14.18
CA CYS A 278 -8.04 -10.46 13.18
C CYS A 278 -9.41 -10.25 13.83
N GLY A 279 -9.92 -9.01 13.78
CA GLY A 279 -11.16 -8.64 14.43
C GLY A 279 -12.27 -9.67 14.20
N ARG A 280 -13.18 -9.83 15.18
CA ARG A 280 -14.32 -10.75 15.18
C ARG A 280 -14.00 -12.22 15.49
N ASP A 281 -13.38 -12.50 16.64
CA ASP A 281 -13.25 -13.87 17.19
C ASP A 281 -12.62 -14.87 16.18
N SER A 282 -11.73 -14.41 15.30
CA SER A 282 -11.05 -15.24 14.32
C SER A 282 -9.54 -15.17 14.47
N VAL A 283 -8.89 -16.33 14.32
CA VAL A 283 -7.42 -16.47 14.30
C VAL A 283 -7.00 -16.89 12.91
N GLN A 284 -6.08 -16.13 12.33
CA GLN A 284 -5.46 -16.50 11.07
C GLN A 284 -4.12 -17.18 11.34
N ILE A 285 -3.97 -18.43 10.86
CA ILE A 285 -2.76 -19.21 10.98
C ILE A 285 -2.05 -19.22 9.62
N HIS A 286 -0.88 -18.63 9.54
CA HIS A 286 -0.05 -18.66 8.34
C HIS A 286 0.96 -19.81 8.43
N GLU A 287 0.91 -20.75 7.47
CA GLU A 287 1.92 -21.77 7.32
C GLU A 287 2.85 -21.43 6.13
N CYS A 288 4.05 -20.95 6.46
CA CYS A 288 5.04 -20.53 5.47
C CYS A 288 6.06 -21.63 5.12
N ARG A 289 6.10 -22.73 5.90
CA ARG A 289 7.16 -23.75 5.80
C ARG A 289 6.78 -24.93 4.92
N ARG A 290 5.49 -25.15 4.69
CA ARG A 290 4.98 -26.32 3.95
C ARG A 290 3.84 -25.91 3.04
N ARG A 291 3.83 -26.47 1.85
CA ARG A 291 2.65 -26.39 0.98
C ARG A 291 1.60 -27.32 1.56
N LEU A 292 0.50 -26.78 2.09
CA LEU A 292 -0.61 -27.56 2.62
C LEU A 292 -1.55 -27.99 1.49
N ASP A 293 -1.96 -29.24 1.52
CA ASP A 293 -3.12 -29.69 0.74
C ASP A 293 -4.40 -29.30 1.51
N LEU A 294 -4.98 -28.17 1.11
CA LEU A 294 -6.17 -27.63 1.76
C LEU A 294 -7.40 -28.53 1.57
N THR A 295 -7.45 -29.33 0.51
CA THR A 295 -8.54 -30.29 0.25
C THR A 295 -8.46 -31.45 1.23
N GLU A 296 -7.28 -32.01 1.42
CA GLU A 296 -7.07 -33.07 2.41
C GLU A 296 -7.28 -32.56 3.83
N LEU A 297 -6.82 -31.34 4.12
CA LEU A 297 -7.02 -30.72 5.43
C LEU A 297 -8.51 -30.48 5.72
N ARG A 298 -9.27 -30.03 4.73
CA ARG A 298 -10.74 -29.92 4.81
C ARG A 298 -11.38 -31.27 5.16
N ARG A 299 -10.98 -32.34 4.46
CA ARG A 299 -11.52 -33.70 4.70
C ARG A 299 -11.27 -34.13 6.15
N ARG A 300 -10.11 -33.82 6.72
CA ARG A 300 -9.78 -34.15 8.11
C ARG A 300 -10.53 -33.33 9.13
N LEU A 301 -10.78 -32.06 8.84
CA LEU A 301 -11.45 -31.14 9.77
C LEU A 301 -12.98 -31.25 9.71
N ALA A 302 -13.57 -31.66 8.58
CA ALA A 302 -15.00 -31.76 8.43
C ALA A 302 -15.74 -32.57 9.52
N PRO A 303 -15.17 -33.66 10.12
CA PRO A 303 -15.83 -34.39 11.21
C PRO A 303 -15.79 -33.68 12.57
N ILE A 304 -14.88 -32.70 12.80
CA ILE A 304 -14.57 -32.16 14.11
C ILE A 304 -14.77 -30.63 14.18
N ALA A 305 -15.01 -29.98 13.06
CA ALA A 305 -15.20 -28.53 12.97
C ALA A 305 -16.44 -28.20 12.15
N ALA A 306 -17.09 -27.07 12.48
CA ALA A 306 -18.24 -26.56 11.74
C ALA A 306 -17.82 -25.65 10.58
N GLU A 307 -18.68 -25.50 9.58
CA GLU A 307 -18.52 -24.54 8.48
C GLU A 307 -17.18 -24.65 7.73
N VAL A 308 -16.68 -25.88 7.54
CA VAL A 308 -15.37 -26.10 6.88
C VAL A 308 -15.48 -25.81 5.38
N ARG A 309 -14.81 -24.74 4.91
CA ARG A 309 -14.75 -24.30 3.52
C ARG A 309 -13.31 -24.07 3.10
N ASN A 310 -12.97 -24.36 1.86
CA ASN A 310 -11.67 -24.03 1.29
C ASN A 310 -11.79 -23.52 -0.15
N ASN A 311 -10.81 -22.75 -0.56
CA ASN A 311 -10.45 -22.44 -1.93
C ASN A 311 -8.98 -22.82 -2.15
N ASP A 312 -8.37 -22.38 -3.25
CA ASP A 312 -6.96 -22.69 -3.57
C ASP A 312 -5.95 -22.03 -2.60
N PHE A 313 -6.39 -21.07 -1.78
CA PHE A 313 -5.53 -20.23 -0.95
C PHE A 313 -5.82 -20.33 0.54
N LEU A 314 -7.04 -20.67 0.93
CA LEU A 314 -7.53 -20.60 2.30
C LEU A 314 -8.40 -21.80 2.66
N LEU A 315 -8.22 -22.29 3.89
CA LEU A 315 -9.17 -23.16 4.57
C LEU A 315 -9.74 -22.40 5.78
N ARG A 316 -11.07 -22.24 5.81
CA ARG A 316 -11.81 -21.63 6.91
C ARG A 316 -12.69 -22.66 7.60
N PHE A 317 -12.71 -22.64 8.92
CA PHE A 317 -13.57 -23.50 9.72
C PHE A 317 -13.90 -22.82 11.06
N ARG A 318 -14.94 -23.32 11.70
CA ARG A 318 -15.38 -22.85 13.02
C ARG A 318 -15.21 -23.97 14.04
N VAL A 319 -14.61 -23.65 15.19
CA VAL A 319 -14.43 -24.57 16.32
C VAL A 319 -15.51 -24.36 17.35
#